data_a4638f72dda84a42043804b384351c84
#
_entry.id   a4638f72dda84a42043804b384351c84
#
_cell.length_a   1.000
_cell.length_b   1.000
_cell.length_c   1.000
_cell.angle_alpha   90.00
_cell.angle_beta   90.00
_cell.angle_gamma   90.00
#
_symmetry.space_group_name_H-M   'P 1'
#
loop_
_entity.id
_entity.type
_entity.pdbx_description
1 polymer ?
#
loop_
_entity_poly.entity_id
_entity_poly.type
_entity_poly.pdbx_seq_one_letter_code
_entity_poly.pdbx_strand_id
1 'polypeptide(L)'
;MHPIKSESAVNTTEQMGVPGPWYDRLPHFKMGFKPSAGKELQSEYFVPVEHAYEAIIALESLQAFISPYLFISEIRTIKADDLWLSPQYRQTTVAFHFTWKQDSEAVMTLLPLIEEKLEPFHPRPHWGKLFTMSPKVLQYRYERLEDFKQLIQRYDPTGKFRNDFLAQNLYSTT
;
A
#
# COMPACT_ATOMS: atom_id res chain seq x y z
N MET A 1 1.00 2.30 23.54
CA MET A 1 1.72 3.55 23.16
C MET A 1 1.34 3.85 21.73
N HIS A 2 0.95 5.09 21.38
CA HIS A 2 0.67 5.45 19.99
C HIS A 2 2.01 5.60 19.22
N PRO A 3 2.12 5.13 17.97
CA PRO A 3 3.35 5.25 17.17
C PRO A 3 3.79 6.71 16.99
N ILE A 4 2.83 7.62 16.80
CA ILE A 4 3.07 9.07 16.76
C ILE A 4 2.99 9.58 18.20
N LYS A 5 4.11 10.04 18.75
CA LYS A 5 4.23 10.42 20.17
C LYS A 5 3.32 11.56 20.61
N SER A 6 2.92 12.44 19.69
CA SER A 6 2.00 13.56 19.96
C SER A 6 0.54 13.14 20.02
N GLU A 7 0.20 11.93 19.57
CA GLU A 7 -1.18 11.45 19.48
C GLU A 7 -1.58 10.65 20.73
N SER A 8 -2.88 10.76 21.08
CA SER A 8 -3.45 10.02 22.20
C SER A 8 -3.54 8.53 21.88
N ALA A 9 -3.14 7.68 22.82
CA ALA A 9 -3.26 6.24 22.71
C ALA A 9 -4.68 5.71 23.02
N VAL A 10 -5.67 6.57 23.25
CA VAL A 10 -7.04 6.18 23.63
C VAL A 10 -7.73 5.24 22.62
N ASN A 11 -7.38 5.38 21.35
CA ASN A 11 -7.93 4.55 20.26
C ASN A 11 -7.10 3.30 19.94
N THR A 12 -6.00 3.06 20.64
CA THR A 12 -5.23 1.82 20.44
C THR A 12 -6.01 0.62 20.96
N THR A 13 -5.82 -0.53 20.30
CA THR A 13 -6.43 -1.79 20.75
C THR A 13 -5.55 -2.46 21.80
N GLU A 14 -6.12 -3.45 22.48
CA GLU A 14 -5.37 -4.29 23.42
C GLU A 14 -4.22 -4.98 22.69
N GLN A 15 -3.03 -4.89 23.25
CA GLN A 15 -1.79 -5.38 22.67
C GLN A 15 -1.50 -6.83 23.14
N MET A 16 -0.37 -7.38 22.68
CA MET A 16 0.15 -8.70 23.07
C MET A 16 -0.69 -9.89 22.60
N GLY A 17 -1.41 -9.71 21.48
CA GLY A 17 -2.14 -10.81 20.86
C GLY A 17 -3.34 -11.33 21.64
N VAL A 18 -3.90 -10.52 22.54
CA VAL A 18 -5.10 -10.90 23.29
C VAL A 18 -6.28 -11.12 22.33
N PRO A 19 -6.88 -12.34 22.29
CA PRO A 19 -8.00 -12.64 21.41
C PRO A 19 -9.22 -11.75 21.69
N GLY A 20 -9.98 -11.44 20.64
CA GLY A 20 -11.21 -10.67 20.76
C GLY A 20 -11.90 -10.50 19.40
N PRO A 21 -13.10 -9.91 19.38
CA PRO A 21 -13.81 -9.64 18.13
C PRO A 21 -12.98 -8.74 17.21
N TRP A 22 -12.97 -9.02 15.91
CA TRP A 22 -12.17 -8.27 14.93
C TRP A 22 -12.48 -6.76 14.95
N TYR A 23 -13.75 -6.38 15.10
CA TYR A 23 -14.20 -4.99 15.14
C TYR A 23 -13.73 -4.23 16.40
N ASP A 24 -13.33 -4.96 17.45
CA ASP A 24 -12.76 -4.38 18.67
C ASP A 24 -11.22 -4.43 18.68
N ARG A 25 -10.62 -5.30 17.87
CA ARG A 25 -9.17 -5.46 17.75
C ARG A 25 -8.56 -4.62 16.65
N LEU A 26 -9.32 -4.28 15.62
CA LEU A 26 -8.88 -3.43 14.52
C LEU A 26 -9.37 -1.99 14.71
N PRO A 27 -8.48 -1.02 15.01
CA PRO A 27 -8.88 0.36 15.34
C PRO A 27 -9.77 1.02 14.30
N HIS A 28 -9.52 0.74 13.01
CA HIS A 28 -10.27 1.29 11.88
C HIS A 28 -11.76 0.96 11.87
N PHE A 29 -12.19 -0.02 12.64
CA PHE A 29 -13.59 -0.46 12.72
C PHE A 29 -14.30 0.02 14.00
N LYS A 30 -13.61 0.76 14.87
CA LYS A 30 -14.24 1.39 16.04
C LYS A 30 -15.02 2.64 15.62
N MET A 31 -16.27 2.77 16.06
CA MET A 31 -17.18 3.86 15.66
C MET A 31 -16.65 5.27 15.92
N GLY A 32 -15.88 5.49 16.97
CA GLY A 32 -15.31 6.78 17.34
C GLY A 32 -13.90 7.03 16.81
N PHE A 33 -13.34 6.10 16.02
CA PHE A 33 -11.96 6.21 15.57
C PHE A 33 -11.83 7.02 14.28
N LYS A 34 -10.93 7.99 14.29
CA LYS A 34 -10.46 8.67 13.08
C LYS A 34 -9.09 8.12 12.72
N PRO A 35 -8.96 7.34 11.65
CA PRO A 35 -7.71 6.63 11.33
C PRO A 35 -6.56 7.52 10.89
N SER A 36 -6.84 8.80 10.61
CA SER A 36 -5.86 9.74 10.08
C SER A 36 -6.17 11.16 10.55
N ALA A 37 -5.14 12.01 10.62
CA ALA A 37 -5.31 13.44 10.85
C ALA A 37 -5.91 14.18 9.64
N GLY A 38 -6.07 13.50 8.51
CA GLY A 38 -6.62 14.04 7.26
C GLY A 38 -5.68 14.95 6.49
N LYS A 39 -4.43 15.03 6.90
CA LYS A 39 -3.40 15.90 6.31
C LYS A 39 -2.12 15.14 5.95
N GLU A 40 -2.15 13.83 5.92
CA GLU A 40 -1.04 13.00 5.49
C GLU A 40 -1.30 12.38 4.12
N LEU A 41 -0.22 12.12 3.39
CA LEU A 41 -0.20 11.29 2.20
C LEU A 41 0.31 9.91 2.58
N GLN A 42 -0.03 8.89 1.82
CA GLN A 42 0.39 7.53 2.10
C GLN A 42 0.84 6.81 0.83
N SER A 43 1.87 5.98 0.97
CA SER A 43 2.25 4.96 -0.02
C SER A 43 2.55 3.64 0.68
N GLU A 44 2.39 2.54 -0.02
CA GLU A 44 2.67 1.21 0.53
C GLU A 44 2.99 0.23 -0.60
N TYR A 45 4.05 -0.55 -0.40
CA TYR A 45 4.53 -1.53 -1.36
C TYR A 45 4.66 -2.89 -0.68
N PHE A 46 4.24 -3.94 -1.40
CA PHE A 46 4.24 -5.31 -0.94
C PHE A 46 5.30 -6.11 -1.72
N VAL A 47 6.23 -6.68 -1.00
CA VAL A 47 7.33 -7.49 -1.54
C VAL A 47 7.19 -8.91 -1.01
N PRO A 48 7.50 -9.98 -1.77
CA PRO A 48 7.54 -11.34 -1.24
C PRO A 48 8.38 -11.42 0.03
N VAL A 49 7.87 -12.12 1.05
CA VAL A 49 8.47 -12.11 2.40
C VAL A 49 9.90 -12.63 2.43
N GLU A 50 10.27 -13.50 1.51
CA GLU A 50 11.64 -14.03 1.35
C GLU A 50 12.67 -12.96 1.00
N HIS A 51 12.23 -11.82 0.44
CA HIS A 51 13.08 -10.69 0.10
C HIS A 51 13.00 -9.53 1.12
N ALA A 52 12.40 -9.78 2.29
CA ALA A 52 12.15 -8.72 3.29
C ALA A 52 13.43 -8.00 3.72
N TYR A 53 14.47 -8.77 4.01
CA TYR A 53 15.75 -8.22 4.49
C TYR A 53 16.44 -7.36 3.42
N GLU A 54 16.59 -7.89 2.22
CA GLU A 54 17.24 -7.19 1.10
C GLU A 54 16.49 -5.92 0.72
N ALA A 55 15.15 -5.97 0.74
CA ALA A 55 14.32 -4.81 0.48
C ALA A 55 14.46 -3.72 1.57
N ILE A 56 14.58 -4.11 2.85
CA ILE A 56 14.88 -3.15 3.94
C ILE A 56 16.21 -2.45 3.69
N ILE A 57 17.27 -3.20 3.38
CA ILE A 57 18.59 -2.63 3.10
C ILE A 57 18.58 -1.72 1.87
N ALA A 58 17.84 -2.10 0.82
CA ALA A 58 17.67 -1.25 -0.35
C ALA A 58 17.00 0.08 -0.02
N LEU A 59 15.94 0.06 0.80
CA LEU A 59 15.22 1.26 1.26
C LEU A 59 16.06 2.11 2.22
N GLU A 60 16.88 1.50 3.08
CA GLU A 60 17.79 2.22 3.98
C GLU A 60 18.71 3.16 3.21
N SER A 61 19.15 2.77 2.02
CA SER A 61 20.00 3.61 1.16
C SER A 61 19.34 4.95 0.78
N LEU A 62 18.02 5.07 0.89
CA LEU A 62 17.24 6.29 0.63
C LEU A 62 16.93 7.10 1.89
N GLN A 63 17.43 6.70 3.07
CA GLN A 63 17.10 7.32 4.36
C GLN A 63 17.23 8.86 4.34
N ALA A 64 18.30 9.39 3.78
CA ALA A 64 18.55 10.83 3.75
C ALA A 64 17.52 11.60 2.91
N PHE A 65 16.95 10.96 1.88
CA PHE A 65 15.92 11.54 1.02
C PHE A 65 14.53 11.42 1.64
N ILE A 66 14.23 10.30 2.28
CA ILE A 66 12.91 9.95 2.85
C ILE A 66 12.65 10.69 4.15
N SER A 67 13.63 10.73 5.08
CA SER A 67 13.43 11.21 6.45
C SER A 67 12.87 12.62 6.59
N PRO A 68 13.23 13.61 5.74
CA PRO A 68 12.68 14.96 5.85
C PRO A 68 11.15 15.03 5.65
N TYR A 69 10.60 14.11 4.84
CA TYR A 69 9.20 14.09 4.42
C TYR A 69 8.36 13.02 5.12
N LEU A 70 8.99 12.12 5.87
CA LEU A 70 8.32 11.00 6.54
C LEU A 70 7.80 11.42 7.92
N PHE A 71 6.55 11.03 8.25
CA PHE A 71 6.08 11.02 9.63
C PHE A 71 6.43 9.72 10.31
N ILE A 72 6.05 8.59 9.67
CA ILE A 72 6.26 7.26 10.21
C ILE A 72 6.32 6.25 9.06
N SER A 73 7.07 5.18 9.26
CA SER A 73 7.01 3.97 8.45
C SER A 73 6.57 2.78 9.30
N GLU A 74 5.89 1.83 8.67
CA GLU A 74 5.47 0.58 9.29
C GLU A 74 5.88 -0.58 8.41
N ILE A 75 6.38 -1.65 9.04
CA ILE A 75 6.71 -2.90 8.35
C ILE A 75 5.78 -3.97 8.90
N ARG A 76 5.02 -4.62 8.02
CA ARG A 76 4.01 -5.62 8.37
C ARG A 76 4.16 -6.85 7.49
N THR A 77 3.83 -8.03 8.02
CA THR A 77 3.72 -9.25 7.23
C THR A 77 2.25 -9.56 6.98
N ILE A 78 1.91 -9.93 5.76
CA ILE A 78 0.55 -10.28 5.34
C ILE A 78 0.59 -11.64 4.65
N LYS A 79 -0.28 -12.55 5.11
CA LYS A 79 -0.40 -13.90 4.54
C LYS A 79 -0.95 -13.85 3.13
N ALA A 80 -0.52 -14.80 2.29
CA ALA A 80 -1.06 -15.04 0.96
C ALA A 80 -2.59 -15.27 0.98
N ASP A 81 -3.24 -14.83 -0.10
CA ASP A 81 -4.65 -15.07 -0.40
C ASP A 81 -4.85 -15.49 -1.87
N ASP A 82 -6.13 -15.71 -2.26
CA ASP A 82 -6.52 -16.09 -3.62
C ASP A 82 -7.36 -15.02 -4.34
N LEU A 83 -7.32 -13.77 -3.85
CA LEU A 83 -8.09 -12.66 -4.41
C LEU A 83 -7.34 -12.02 -5.59
N TRP A 84 -7.95 -11.93 -6.76
CA TRP A 84 -7.32 -11.59 -8.04
C TRP A 84 -6.49 -10.30 -8.07
N LEU A 85 -6.95 -9.25 -7.42
CA LEU A 85 -6.23 -7.96 -7.36
C LEU A 85 -5.56 -7.71 -6.00
N SER A 86 -5.52 -8.71 -5.13
CA SER A 86 -4.79 -8.59 -3.89
C SER A 86 -3.29 -8.48 -4.17
N PRO A 87 -2.59 -7.53 -3.54
CA PRO A 87 -1.12 -7.54 -3.53
C PRO A 87 -0.53 -8.84 -2.96
N GLN A 88 -1.31 -9.60 -2.18
CA GLN A 88 -0.96 -10.88 -1.58
C GLN A 88 -1.40 -12.09 -2.39
N TYR A 89 -1.91 -11.91 -3.63
CA TYR A 89 -2.34 -13.03 -4.45
C TYR A 89 -1.23 -14.07 -4.61
N ARG A 90 -1.47 -15.27 -4.04
CA ARG A 90 -0.58 -16.43 -4.03
C ARG A 90 0.83 -16.20 -3.45
N GLN A 91 1.06 -15.13 -2.71
CA GLN A 91 2.35 -14.86 -2.07
C GLN A 91 2.19 -14.20 -0.71
N THR A 92 2.84 -14.73 0.32
CA THR A 92 3.00 -14.02 1.60
C THR A 92 3.96 -12.86 1.40
N THR A 93 3.59 -11.67 1.90
CA THR A 93 4.35 -10.45 1.65
C THR A 93 4.80 -9.77 2.93
N VAL A 94 5.85 -8.95 2.80
CA VAL A 94 6.14 -7.85 3.71
C VAL A 94 5.66 -6.55 3.07
N ALA A 95 4.94 -5.75 3.84
CA ALA A 95 4.51 -4.41 3.45
C ALA A 95 5.46 -3.37 4.01
N PHE A 96 5.87 -2.43 3.16
CA PHE A 96 6.59 -1.21 3.52
C PHE A 96 5.62 -0.05 3.37
N HIS A 97 5.09 0.42 4.50
CA HIS A 97 4.14 1.53 4.55
C HIS A 97 4.86 2.81 4.93
N PHE A 98 4.50 3.90 4.25
CA PHE A 98 5.00 5.24 4.49
C PHE A 98 3.82 6.20 4.70
N THR A 99 3.82 6.90 5.82
CA THR A 99 2.94 8.04 6.07
C THR A 99 3.77 9.31 5.92
N TRP A 100 3.43 10.12 4.93
CA TRP A 100 4.16 11.31 4.52
C TRP A 100 3.55 12.58 5.08
N LYS A 101 4.40 13.60 5.27
CA LYS A 101 3.95 14.97 5.43
C LYS A 101 3.20 15.43 4.17
N GLN A 102 2.35 16.45 4.30
CA GLN A 102 1.55 16.97 3.20
C GLN A 102 2.40 17.83 2.24
N ASP A 103 3.32 17.19 1.53
CA ASP A 103 4.14 17.76 0.48
C ASP A 103 4.05 16.84 -0.75
N SER A 104 2.99 17.03 -1.53
CA SER A 104 2.68 16.17 -2.68
C SER A 104 3.77 16.19 -3.74
N GLU A 105 4.41 17.34 -3.98
CA GLU A 105 5.45 17.48 -4.99
C GLU A 105 6.70 16.67 -4.60
N ALA A 106 7.17 16.86 -3.37
CA ALA A 106 8.31 16.11 -2.86
C ALA A 106 8.01 14.60 -2.80
N VAL A 107 6.83 14.19 -2.31
CA VAL A 107 6.46 12.78 -2.24
C VAL A 107 6.43 12.16 -3.64
N MET A 108 5.79 12.80 -4.62
CA MET A 108 5.74 12.29 -6.01
C MET A 108 7.12 12.19 -6.67
N THR A 109 8.11 12.97 -6.21
CA THR A 109 9.50 12.85 -6.65
C THR A 109 10.23 11.68 -5.96
N LEU A 110 9.84 11.32 -4.73
CA LEU A 110 10.45 10.23 -3.97
C LEU A 110 9.94 8.85 -4.40
N LEU A 111 8.65 8.74 -4.78
CA LEU A 111 8.05 7.45 -5.11
C LEU A 111 8.81 6.68 -6.20
N PRO A 112 9.24 7.30 -7.32
CA PRO A 112 10.04 6.60 -8.34
C PRO A 112 11.34 6.02 -7.81
N LEU A 113 12.02 6.71 -6.88
CA LEU A 113 13.27 6.24 -6.26
C LEU A 113 13.01 5.01 -5.38
N ILE A 114 11.93 5.01 -4.62
CA ILE A 114 11.50 3.87 -3.80
C ILE A 114 11.15 2.68 -4.70
N GLU A 115 10.38 2.93 -5.75
CA GLU A 115 9.94 1.92 -6.72
C GLU A 115 11.13 1.30 -7.46
N GLU A 116 12.12 2.10 -7.86
CA GLU A 116 13.37 1.64 -8.46
C GLU A 116 14.17 0.72 -7.52
N LYS A 117 14.29 1.11 -6.25
CA LYS A 117 14.98 0.29 -5.24
C LYS A 117 14.30 -1.03 -4.95
N LEU A 118 12.97 -1.05 -5.01
CA LEU A 118 12.18 -2.25 -4.78
C LEU A 118 12.01 -3.12 -6.04
N GLU A 119 12.26 -2.58 -7.25
CA GLU A 119 12.04 -3.29 -8.52
C GLU A 119 12.64 -4.70 -8.60
N PRO A 120 13.87 -4.97 -8.08
CA PRO A 120 14.45 -6.33 -8.09
C PRO A 120 13.63 -7.36 -7.30
N PHE A 121 12.77 -6.91 -6.39
CA PHE A 121 11.94 -7.75 -5.52
C PHE A 121 10.49 -7.86 -6.01
N HIS A 122 10.19 -7.39 -7.21
CA HIS A 122 8.88 -7.47 -7.82
C HIS A 122 7.73 -6.89 -6.97
N PRO A 123 7.83 -5.63 -6.50
CA PRO A 123 6.84 -5.03 -5.60
C PRO A 123 5.48 -4.90 -6.27
N ARG A 124 4.42 -5.01 -5.46
CA ARG A 124 3.05 -4.64 -5.82
C ARG A 124 2.64 -3.43 -4.99
N PRO A 125 2.12 -2.34 -5.59
CA PRO A 125 1.68 -1.17 -4.84
C PRO A 125 0.30 -1.40 -4.22
N HIS A 126 -0.01 -0.63 -3.18
CA HIS A 126 -1.36 -0.58 -2.62
C HIS A 126 -2.27 0.26 -3.51
N TRP A 127 -3.34 -0.34 -4.07
CA TRP A 127 -4.26 0.31 -5.02
C TRP A 127 -4.90 1.60 -4.52
N GLY A 128 -5.13 1.75 -3.24
CA GLY A 128 -5.76 2.93 -2.65
C GLY A 128 -4.79 3.98 -2.10
N LYS A 129 -3.49 3.91 -2.45
CA LYS A 129 -2.45 4.83 -1.99
C LYS A 129 -1.64 5.37 -3.17
N LEU A 130 -0.70 6.28 -2.89
CA LEU A 130 0.14 6.88 -3.93
C LEU A 130 1.19 5.88 -4.43
N PHE A 131 1.32 5.81 -5.74
CA PHE A 131 2.39 5.12 -6.46
C PHE A 131 2.58 5.73 -7.85
N THR A 132 3.71 5.45 -8.49
CA THR A 132 4.06 5.96 -9.83
C THR A 132 4.30 4.84 -10.85
N MET A 133 4.17 3.59 -10.45
CA MET A 133 4.32 2.43 -11.34
C MET A 133 3.44 2.56 -12.57
N SER A 134 4.03 2.33 -13.75
CA SER A 134 3.28 2.40 -15.01
C SER A 134 2.24 1.27 -15.11
N PRO A 135 1.16 1.48 -15.88
CA PRO A 135 0.15 0.46 -16.14
C PRO A 135 0.74 -0.85 -16.69
N LYS A 136 1.78 -0.74 -17.52
CA LYS A 136 2.50 -1.91 -18.06
C LYS A 136 3.17 -2.73 -16.96
N VAL A 137 3.79 -2.08 -15.98
CA VAL A 137 4.39 -2.75 -14.83
C VAL A 137 3.30 -3.42 -13.99
N LEU A 138 2.19 -2.74 -13.72
CA LEU A 138 1.06 -3.30 -12.98
C LEU A 138 0.48 -4.54 -13.66
N GLN A 139 0.28 -4.51 -14.98
CA GLN A 139 -0.20 -5.65 -15.75
C GLN A 139 0.71 -6.87 -15.61
N TYR A 140 2.01 -6.65 -15.54
CA TYR A 140 2.97 -7.72 -15.36
C TYR A 140 3.01 -8.27 -13.92
N ARG A 141 2.71 -7.43 -12.91
CA ARG A 141 2.72 -7.80 -11.49
C ARG A 141 1.48 -8.57 -11.02
N TYR A 142 0.34 -8.37 -11.68
CA TYR A 142 -0.94 -8.95 -11.27
C TYR A 142 -1.42 -10.00 -12.29
N GLU A 143 -1.13 -11.27 -12.01
CA GLU A 143 -1.42 -12.41 -12.90
C GLU A 143 -2.87 -12.49 -13.38
N ARG A 144 -3.83 -12.05 -12.52
CA ARG A 144 -5.26 -12.15 -12.79
C ARG A 144 -5.88 -10.82 -13.25
N LEU A 145 -5.04 -9.83 -13.63
CA LEU A 145 -5.54 -8.52 -14.03
C LEU A 145 -6.42 -8.60 -15.28
N GLU A 146 -6.06 -9.43 -16.24
CA GLU A 146 -6.85 -9.61 -17.48
C GLU A 146 -8.19 -10.28 -17.20
N ASP A 147 -8.24 -11.28 -16.33
CA ASP A 147 -9.49 -11.90 -15.89
C ASP A 147 -10.39 -10.87 -15.19
N PHE A 148 -9.81 -9.99 -14.39
CA PHE A 148 -10.53 -8.91 -13.73
C PHE A 148 -11.09 -7.89 -14.73
N LYS A 149 -10.35 -7.53 -15.78
CA LYS A 149 -10.86 -6.67 -16.86
C LYS A 149 -12.05 -7.30 -17.58
N GLN A 150 -12.00 -8.61 -17.87
CA GLN A 150 -13.12 -9.34 -18.44
C GLN A 150 -14.34 -9.36 -17.51
N LEU A 151 -14.12 -9.50 -16.20
CA LEU A 151 -15.18 -9.39 -15.20
C LEU A 151 -15.84 -8.01 -15.21
N ILE A 152 -15.04 -6.94 -15.24
CA ILE A 152 -15.56 -5.56 -15.36
C ILE A 152 -16.38 -5.43 -16.64
N GLN A 153 -15.88 -5.87 -17.79
CA GLN A 153 -16.59 -5.75 -19.06
C GLN A 153 -17.93 -6.48 -19.04
N ARG A 154 -18.03 -7.59 -18.32
CA ARG A 154 -19.28 -8.34 -18.15
C ARG A 154 -20.32 -7.62 -17.30
N TYR A 155 -19.90 -6.99 -16.19
CA TYR A 155 -20.81 -6.38 -15.20
C TYR A 155 -21.00 -4.87 -15.38
N ASP A 156 -20.07 -4.22 -16.08
CA ASP A 156 -20.12 -2.78 -16.41
C ASP A 156 -19.77 -2.55 -17.89
N PRO A 157 -20.55 -3.10 -18.83
CA PRO A 157 -20.26 -3.02 -20.28
C PRO A 157 -20.22 -1.58 -20.79
N THR A 158 -20.90 -0.65 -20.12
CA THR A 158 -20.96 0.77 -20.51
C THR A 158 -19.90 1.63 -19.81
N GLY A 159 -19.15 1.08 -18.86
CA GLY A 159 -18.11 1.81 -18.10
C GLY A 159 -18.67 2.82 -17.11
N LYS A 160 -19.90 2.63 -16.59
CA LYS A 160 -20.56 3.52 -15.63
C LYS A 160 -19.76 3.70 -14.33
N PHE A 161 -19.08 2.66 -13.88
CA PHE A 161 -18.27 2.66 -12.66
C PHE A 161 -16.77 2.89 -12.92
N ARG A 162 -16.40 3.26 -14.14
CA ARG A 162 -15.03 3.63 -14.50
C ARG A 162 -14.74 5.07 -14.08
N ASN A 163 -13.59 5.29 -13.45
CA ASN A 163 -13.02 6.60 -13.16
C ASN A 163 -11.63 6.73 -13.81
N ASP A 164 -11.02 7.92 -13.73
CA ASP A 164 -9.71 8.19 -14.34
C ASP A 164 -8.60 7.27 -13.80
N PHE A 165 -8.63 6.95 -12.50
CA PHE A 165 -7.69 6.02 -11.89
C PHE A 165 -7.76 4.63 -12.53
N LEU A 166 -8.95 4.08 -12.68
CA LEU A 166 -9.15 2.77 -13.32
C LEU A 166 -8.82 2.85 -14.82
N ALA A 167 -9.20 3.93 -15.49
CA ALA A 167 -8.88 4.13 -16.90
C ALA A 167 -7.36 4.12 -17.13
N GLN A 168 -6.62 4.87 -16.31
CA GLN A 168 -5.17 4.95 -16.38
C GLN A 168 -4.50 3.61 -16.04
N ASN A 169 -4.81 3.00 -14.92
CA ASN A 169 -4.04 1.87 -14.38
C ASN A 169 -4.43 0.51 -14.97
N LEU A 170 -5.68 0.35 -15.43
CA LEU A 170 -6.15 -0.93 -15.98
C LEU A 170 -6.18 -0.97 -17.51
N TYR A 171 -6.38 0.18 -18.19
CA TYR A 171 -6.67 0.19 -19.62
C TYR A 171 -5.66 0.97 -20.45
N SER A 172 -4.80 1.81 -19.84
CA SER A 172 -3.72 2.47 -20.58
C SER A 172 -2.68 1.44 -21.05
N THR A 173 -2.14 1.68 -22.22
CA THR A 173 -1.06 0.88 -22.85
C THR A 173 0.29 1.59 -22.80
N THR A 174 0.32 2.80 -22.26
CA THR A 174 1.52 3.66 -22.18
C THR A 174 2.06 3.75 -20.77
#